data_19995747799c4029946dcbc75213145f
#
_entry.id   19995747799c4029946dcbc75213145f
#
_cell.length_a   1.000
_cell.length_b   1.000
_cell.length_c   1.000
_cell.angle_alpha   90.00
_cell.angle_beta   90.00
_cell.angle_gamma   90.00
#
_symmetry.space_group_name_H-M   'P 1'
#
loop_
_entity.id
_entity.type
_entity.pdbx_description
1 polymer ?
#
loop_
_entity_poly.entity_id
_entity_poly.type
_entity_poly.pdbx_seq_one_letter_code
_entity_poly.pdbx_strand_id
1 'polypeptide(L)'
;MLIPKRRKFRKSFKNKIKGLEYNNSLSFGSYGLKALEGCRITSRQIEAARRAITRKMKREGRVWIQIFPHIPVTEKPTEVRMGKGKGSVSYWAVSVKPGKIIFEVAGISSELARQA
;
A
#
# COMPACT_ATOMS: atom_id res chain seq x y z
N MET A 1 11.25 3.33 -4.56
CA MET A 1 9.83 3.19 -4.18
C MET A 1 9.04 2.49 -5.26
N LEU A 2 7.91 1.92 -4.90
CA LEU A 2 7.05 1.22 -5.83
C LEU A 2 6.28 2.21 -6.71
N ILE A 3 6.49 2.11 -8.03
CA ILE A 3 5.72 2.88 -9.01
C ILE A 3 5.48 2.00 -10.24
N PRO A 4 4.36 2.18 -10.96
CA PRO A 4 4.10 1.41 -12.19
C PRO A 4 5.07 1.79 -13.30
N LYS A 5 5.55 0.81 -14.05
CA LYS A 5 6.41 1.04 -15.21
C LYS A 5 5.62 1.48 -16.44
N ARG A 6 4.40 0.96 -16.61
CA ARG A 6 3.51 1.30 -17.73
C ARG A 6 2.11 1.59 -17.21
N ARG A 7 1.44 2.52 -17.89
CA ARG A 7 0.09 2.94 -17.55
C ARG A 7 -0.72 3.12 -18.83
N LYS A 8 -1.95 2.64 -18.80
CA LYS A 8 -2.89 2.92 -19.88
C LYS A 8 -3.29 4.39 -19.90
N PHE A 9 -3.56 4.94 -18.72
CA PHE A 9 -3.88 6.36 -18.54
C PHE A 9 -2.91 6.99 -17.54
N ARG A 10 -2.49 8.22 -17.85
CA ARG A 10 -1.55 8.95 -16.99
C ARG A 10 -2.17 9.37 -15.66
N LYS A 11 -3.46 9.69 -15.69
CA LYS A 11 -4.22 10.13 -14.51
C LYS A 11 -5.51 9.32 -14.40
N SER A 12 -6.06 9.23 -13.20
CA SER A 12 -7.32 8.54 -12.97
C SER A 12 -8.23 9.33 -12.05
N PHE A 13 -9.52 8.98 -12.06
CA PHE A 13 -10.48 9.58 -11.18
C PHE A 13 -10.34 9.03 -9.77
N LYS A 14 -10.68 9.89 -8.79
CA LYS A 14 -10.69 9.51 -7.37
C LYS A 14 -11.98 8.77 -7.05
N ASN A 15 -11.87 7.49 -6.75
CA ASN A 15 -13.01 6.65 -6.41
C ASN A 15 -13.10 6.41 -4.91
N LYS A 16 -14.33 6.22 -4.43
CA LYS A 16 -14.57 5.82 -3.04
C LYS A 16 -14.24 4.33 -2.86
N ILE A 17 -13.70 4.01 -1.71
CA ILE A 17 -13.40 2.63 -1.35
C ILE A 17 -14.67 1.99 -0.81
N LYS A 18 -15.15 0.93 -1.46
CA LYS A 18 -16.40 0.25 -1.09
C LYS A 18 -16.18 -1.25 -0.97
N GLY A 19 -17.00 -1.88 -0.15
CA GLY A 19 -17.03 -3.32 0.00
C GLY A 19 -15.96 -3.89 0.89
N LEU A 20 -15.91 -5.22 0.94
CA LEU A 20 -14.96 -5.99 1.73
C LEU A 20 -14.11 -6.86 0.82
N GLU A 21 -12.91 -7.16 1.26
CA GLU A 21 -12.07 -8.13 0.58
C GLU A 21 -12.41 -9.53 1.11
N TYR A 22 -12.92 -10.38 0.25
CA TYR A 22 -13.33 -11.74 0.64
C TYR A 22 -12.20 -12.76 0.55
N ASN A 23 -11.22 -12.52 -0.31
CA ASN A 23 -10.09 -13.41 -0.49
C ASN A 23 -8.91 -12.95 0.38
N ASN A 24 -8.97 -13.33 1.66
CA ASN A 24 -8.03 -12.85 2.67
C ASN A 24 -7.13 -13.94 3.24
N SER A 25 -6.86 -14.98 2.47
CA SER A 25 -5.94 -16.04 2.90
C SER A 25 -4.49 -15.65 2.58
N LEU A 26 -3.57 -16.18 3.40
CA LEU A 26 -2.14 -15.98 3.19
C LEU A 26 -1.66 -16.74 1.95
N SER A 27 -0.85 -16.11 1.13
CA SER A 27 -0.34 -16.70 -0.12
C SER A 27 1.07 -17.26 0.05
N PHE A 28 1.96 -16.54 0.70
CA PHE A 28 3.38 -16.90 0.81
C PHE A 28 3.88 -17.03 2.23
N GLY A 29 3.37 -16.23 3.14
CA GLY A 29 3.86 -16.14 4.50
C GLY A 29 3.07 -16.98 5.49
N SER A 30 3.57 -17.01 6.73
CA SER A 30 2.90 -17.67 7.86
C SER A 30 2.05 -16.70 8.67
N TYR A 31 2.38 -15.41 8.63
CA TYR A 31 1.67 -14.35 9.34
C TYR A 31 1.40 -13.20 8.38
N GLY A 32 0.29 -12.51 8.58
CA GLY A 32 -0.08 -11.40 7.73
C GLY A 32 -0.66 -10.23 8.50
N LEU A 33 -0.48 -9.03 7.95
CA LEU A 33 -1.11 -7.81 8.46
C LEU A 33 -2.33 -7.52 7.61
N LYS A 34 -3.49 -7.50 8.25
CA LYS A 34 -4.78 -7.36 7.59
C LYS A 34 -5.38 -5.99 7.90
N ALA A 35 -5.92 -5.34 6.88
CA ALA A 35 -6.60 -4.06 7.05
C ALA A 35 -7.96 -4.27 7.71
N LEU A 36 -8.27 -3.45 8.71
CA LEU A 36 -9.57 -3.45 9.39
C LEU A 36 -10.51 -2.41 8.79
N GLU A 37 -9.95 -1.37 8.17
CA GLU A 37 -10.71 -0.28 7.57
C GLU A 37 -10.29 -0.07 6.12
N GLY A 38 -11.21 0.47 5.31
CA GLY A 38 -10.88 0.89 3.96
C GLY A 38 -10.06 2.17 3.98
N CYS A 39 -8.96 2.20 3.24
CA CYS A 39 -8.08 3.36 3.19
C CYS A 39 -7.27 3.38 1.90
N ARG A 40 -6.61 4.49 1.66
CA ARG A 40 -5.59 4.62 0.61
C ARG A 40 -4.22 4.64 1.25
N ILE A 41 -3.34 3.83 0.71
CA ILE A 41 -1.97 3.73 1.20
C ILE A 41 -1.03 4.21 0.10
N THR A 42 -0.16 5.15 0.42
CA THR A 42 0.80 5.69 -0.55
C THR A 42 2.02 4.78 -0.66
N SER A 43 2.76 4.91 -1.76
CA SER A 43 4.01 4.17 -1.96
C SER A 43 5.02 4.48 -0.85
N ARG A 44 5.04 5.70 -0.36
CA ARG A 44 5.93 6.10 0.75
C ARG A 44 5.56 5.40 2.05
N GLN A 45 4.26 5.27 2.33
CA GLN A 45 3.78 4.56 3.52
C GLN A 45 4.11 3.07 3.45
N ILE A 46 3.96 2.46 2.29
CA ILE A 46 4.32 1.06 2.07
C ILE A 46 5.81 0.85 2.34
N GLU A 47 6.66 1.72 1.79
CA GLU A 47 8.10 1.62 1.99
C GLU A 47 8.51 1.84 3.44
N ALA A 48 7.91 2.80 4.13
CA ALA A 48 8.16 3.05 5.54
C ALA A 48 7.79 1.84 6.40
N ALA A 49 6.64 1.23 6.13
CA ALA A 49 6.18 0.04 6.85
C ALA A 49 7.09 -1.15 6.59
N ARG A 50 7.49 -1.37 5.34
CA ARG A 50 8.42 -2.45 4.98
C ARG A 50 9.73 -2.33 5.74
N ARG A 51 10.29 -1.13 5.78
CA ARG A 51 11.55 -0.87 6.50
C ARG A 51 11.41 -1.12 8.00
N ALA A 52 10.30 -0.69 8.60
CA ALA A 52 10.03 -0.90 10.02
C ALA A 52 9.93 -2.39 10.34
N ILE A 53 9.19 -3.14 9.53
CA ILE A 53 9.03 -4.59 9.71
C ILE A 53 10.38 -5.30 9.59
N THR A 54 11.14 -5.00 8.54
CA THR A 54 12.45 -5.61 8.30
C THR A 54 13.43 -5.32 9.42
N ARG A 55 13.42 -4.09 9.92
CA ARG A 55 14.28 -3.67 11.03
C ARG A 55 13.94 -4.44 12.32
N LYS A 56 12.65 -4.59 12.61
CA LYS A 56 12.21 -5.31 13.80
C LYS A 56 12.57 -6.80 13.72
N MET A 57 12.50 -7.39 12.53
CA MET A 57 12.85 -8.78 12.30
C MET A 57 14.37 -9.03 12.29
N LYS A 58 15.19 -7.99 12.33
CA LYS A 58 16.67 -8.07 12.31
C LYS A 58 17.20 -8.87 11.14
N ARG A 59 16.57 -8.74 9.97
CA ARG A 59 16.90 -9.45 8.73
C ARG A 59 16.67 -10.96 8.78
N GLU A 60 15.96 -11.45 9.78
CA GLU A 60 15.52 -12.84 9.82
C GLU A 60 14.20 -12.98 9.04
N GLY A 61 14.03 -14.11 8.37
CA GLY A 61 12.81 -14.40 7.64
C GLY A 61 12.64 -13.56 6.38
N ARG A 62 11.41 -13.55 5.87
CA ARG A 62 11.04 -12.84 4.65
C ARG A 62 9.78 -12.01 4.84
N VAL A 63 9.70 -10.92 4.07
CA VAL A 63 8.54 -10.04 4.01
C VAL A 63 8.06 -9.99 2.57
N TRP A 64 6.75 -10.18 2.37
CA TRP A 64 6.10 -10.00 1.07
C TRP A 64 5.13 -8.82 1.16
N ILE A 65 5.20 -7.94 0.17
CA ILE A 65 4.25 -6.83 0.01
C ILE A 65 3.13 -7.33 -0.89
N GLN A 66 1.89 -7.35 -0.39
CA GLN A 66 0.74 -7.90 -1.12
C GLN A 66 -0.07 -6.84 -1.86
N ILE A 67 0.34 -5.58 -1.78
CA ILE A 67 -0.32 -4.47 -2.45
C ILE A 67 0.68 -3.70 -3.32
N PHE A 68 0.17 -3.07 -4.37
CA PHE A 68 1.00 -2.27 -5.25
C PHE A 68 0.34 -0.91 -5.50
N PRO A 69 1.06 0.21 -5.36
CA PRO A 69 0.50 1.55 -5.55
C PRO A 69 0.39 1.87 -7.05
N HIS A 70 -0.75 1.55 -7.63
CA HIS A 70 -1.01 1.72 -9.07
C HIS A 70 -1.87 2.95 -9.39
N ILE A 71 -2.42 3.63 -8.39
CA ILE A 71 -3.30 4.78 -8.59
C ILE A 71 -2.50 6.06 -8.49
N PRO A 72 -2.47 6.89 -9.56
CA PRO A 72 -1.81 8.18 -9.50
C PRO A 72 -2.69 9.19 -8.76
N VAL A 73 -2.13 9.86 -7.77
CA VAL A 73 -2.81 10.93 -7.04
C VAL A 73 -2.22 12.26 -7.47
N THR A 74 -3.10 13.16 -7.89
CA THR A 74 -2.70 14.46 -8.43
C THR A 74 -2.90 15.55 -7.40
N GLU A 75 -2.00 16.51 -7.40
CA GLU A 75 -2.09 17.71 -6.57
C GLU A 75 -1.76 18.93 -7.42
N LYS A 76 -2.46 20.03 -7.14
CA LYS A 76 -2.09 21.32 -7.72
C LYS A 76 -1.20 22.06 -6.74
N PRO A 77 -0.20 22.80 -7.23
CA PRO A 77 0.58 23.70 -6.37
C PRO A 77 -0.35 24.69 -5.67
N THR A 78 -0.01 25.07 -4.45
CA THR A 78 -0.81 26.03 -3.68
C THR A 78 -0.94 27.38 -4.37
N GLU A 79 -0.01 27.72 -5.26
CA GLU A 79 0.03 28.98 -6.01
C GLU A 79 -0.89 28.99 -7.23
N VAL A 80 -1.40 27.81 -7.66
CA VAL A 80 -2.23 27.69 -8.86
C VAL A 80 -3.69 27.82 -8.49
N ARG A 81 -4.39 28.69 -9.24
CA ARG A 81 -5.85 28.88 -9.05
C ARG A 81 -6.63 27.62 -9.44
N MET A 82 -7.76 27.42 -8.78
CA MET A 82 -8.68 26.33 -9.11
C MET A 82 -9.24 26.47 -10.53
N GLY A 83 -9.58 25.33 -11.15
CA GLY A 83 -10.29 25.32 -12.42
C GLY A 83 -9.47 25.21 -13.69
N LYS A 84 -8.16 25.21 -13.63
CA LYS A 84 -7.29 25.09 -14.82
C LYS A 84 -6.91 23.64 -15.15
N GLY A 85 -7.86 22.71 -15.04
CA GLY A 85 -7.63 21.31 -15.31
C GLY A 85 -7.03 20.56 -14.13
N LYS A 86 -6.78 19.27 -14.33
CA LYS A 86 -6.26 18.37 -13.32
C LYS A 86 -4.78 18.61 -13.09
N GLY A 87 -4.35 18.63 -11.83
CA GLY A 87 -2.95 18.79 -11.48
C GLY A 87 -2.07 17.65 -11.98
N SER A 88 -0.76 17.79 -11.83
CA SER A 88 0.20 16.75 -12.16
C SER A 88 0.20 15.64 -11.13
N VAL A 89 0.68 14.45 -11.50
CA VAL A 89 0.79 13.31 -10.58
C VAL A 89 1.83 13.63 -9.51
N SER A 90 1.39 13.65 -8.25
CA SER A 90 2.24 13.95 -7.10
C SER A 90 2.80 12.67 -6.47
N TYR A 91 1.97 11.66 -6.32
CA TYR A 91 2.40 10.40 -5.71
C TYR A 91 1.50 9.24 -6.18
N TRP A 92 1.92 8.04 -5.85
CA TRP A 92 1.19 6.82 -6.19
C TRP A 92 0.61 6.20 -4.93
N ALA A 93 -0.59 5.62 -5.06
CA ALA A 93 -1.30 5.02 -3.94
C ALA A 93 -2.07 3.78 -4.38
N VAL A 94 -2.59 3.07 -3.42
CA VAL A 94 -3.49 1.93 -3.63
C VAL A 94 -4.67 2.04 -2.69
N SER A 95 -5.86 1.68 -3.20
CA SER A 95 -7.06 1.57 -2.37
C SER A 95 -7.10 0.20 -1.73
N VAL A 96 -7.23 0.16 -0.43
CA VAL A 96 -7.26 -1.08 0.36
C VAL A 96 -8.63 -1.22 0.99
N LYS A 97 -9.30 -2.34 0.73
CA LYS A 97 -10.59 -2.67 1.32
C LYS A 97 -10.39 -3.32 2.68
N PRO A 98 -11.37 -3.22 3.61
CA PRO A 98 -11.31 -3.99 4.86
C PRO A 98 -11.16 -5.48 4.57
N GLY A 99 -10.28 -6.14 5.29
CA GLY A 99 -10.00 -7.56 5.10
C GLY A 99 -8.84 -7.89 4.17
N LYS A 100 -8.29 -6.91 3.48
CA LYS A 100 -7.14 -7.11 2.59
C LYS A 100 -5.87 -7.31 3.40
N ILE A 101 -5.10 -8.33 3.03
CA ILE A 101 -3.78 -8.56 3.63
C ILE A 101 -2.76 -7.65 2.91
N ILE A 102 -2.07 -6.84 3.68
CA ILE A 102 -1.14 -5.83 3.17
C ILE A 102 0.28 -6.38 3.09
N PHE A 103 0.74 -7.02 4.17
CA PHE A 103 2.06 -7.64 4.26
C PHE A 103 1.93 -9.05 4.77
N GLU A 104 2.87 -9.90 4.35
CA GLU A 104 3.02 -11.25 4.90
C GLU A 104 4.47 -11.44 5.33
N VAL A 105 4.66 -12.19 6.40
CA VAL A 105 5.99 -12.52 6.91
C VAL A 105 6.09 -14.01 7.20
N ALA A 106 7.30 -14.55 7.08
CA ALA A 106 7.57 -15.94 7.40
C ALA A 106 9.04 -16.09 7.85
N GLY A 107 9.35 -17.26 8.45
CA GLY A 107 10.69 -17.57 8.89
C GLY A 107 11.08 -16.94 10.22
N ILE A 108 10.10 -16.51 11.03
CA ILE A 108 10.32 -15.92 12.35
C ILE A 108 9.32 -16.50 13.35
N SER A 109 9.61 -16.32 14.64
CA SER A 109 8.71 -16.78 15.70
C SER A 109 7.41 -15.98 15.70
N SER A 110 6.34 -16.54 16.26
CA SER A 110 5.06 -15.85 16.35
C SER A 110 5.13 -14.58 17.18
N GLU A 111 5.93 -14.59 18.24
CA GLU A 111 6.12 -13.41 19.07
C GLU A 111 6.81 -12.27 18.29
N LEU A 112 7.88 -12.57 17.57
CA LEU A 112 8.58 -11.58 16.76
C LEU A 112 7.69 -11.07 15.62
N ALA A 113 6.88 -11.93 15.02
CA ALA A 113 5.93 -11.54 13.98
C ALA A 113 4.91 -10.53 14.49
N ARG A 114 4.42 -10.71 15.72
CA ARG A 114 3.50 -9.75 16.33
C ARG A 114 4.15 -8.40 16.59
N GLN A 115 5.39 -8.41 17.06
CA GLN A 115 6.12 -7.18 17.35
C GLN A 115 6.49 -6.41 16.08
N ALA A 116 6.75 -7.13 15.01
CA ALA A 116 7.08 -6.49 13.75
C ALA A 116 5.86 -5.83 13.13
#